data_34c7362a654b1b7adcf23738b34490f7
#
_entry.id   34c7362a654b1b7adcf23738b34490f7
#
_cell.length_a   1.000
_cell.length_b   1.000
_cell.length_c   1.000
_cell.angle_alpha   90.00
_cell.angle_beta   90.00
_cell.angle_gamma   90.00
#
_symmetry.space_group_name_H-M   'P 1'
#
loop_
_entity.id
_entity.type
_entity.pdbx_description
1 polymer ?
#
loop_
_entity_poly.entity_id
_entity_poly.type
_entity_poly.pdbx_seq_one_letter_code
_entity_poly.pdbx_strand_id
1 'polypeptide(L)'
;GYTGDWNVCAGKFPDIAGHVRRVHALGMKYMLWYSVPFIGYHAANFPRFEKKLLRRIDRNECGVLDPRYPDVRAYLIGIYEHAVRAYGLDGLKLDFIDQFEDVEQAPLRPEMDYACVQEAAERLMNDVTERLRAIRPEIMIEFRQRYIGPMMHRFGNMFRVGDCASDIVMNRVCIADLRLIGGGAATHSDMLTWNNGESVEDAALQILNSIFGVIQFSQIIEQMPESHLRMTRFWLNFARENEKVLLYSEFIPQEPQFLYPVL
;
A
#
# COMPACT_ATOMS: atom_id res chain seq x y z
N GLY A 1 -11.41 11.52 10.12
CA GLY A 1 -12.56 10.70 9.72
C GLY A 1 -12.40 9.27 10.18
N TYR A 2 -13.48 8.53 10.12
CA TYR A 2 -13.46 7.11 10.43
C TYR A 2 -13.12 6.28 9.18
N THR A 3 -12.59 5.07 9.39
CA THR A 3 -12.40 4.09 8.33
C THR A 3 -13.73 3.87 7.58
N GLY A 4 -13.70 3.97 6.28
CA GLY A 4 -14.90 3.89 5.42
C GLY A 4 -15.42 5.25 4.96
N ASP A 5 -15.42 6.29 5.79
CA ASP A 5 -15.78 7.65 5.37
C ASP A 5 -14.63 8.37 4.64
N TRP A 6 -13.41 8.11 5.08
CA TRP A 6 -12.17 8.63 4.50
C TRP A 6 -12.11 10.15 4.35
N ASN A 7 -12.88 10.86 5.19
CA ASN A 7 -12.83 12.31 5.24
C ASN A 7 -11.55 12.79 5.91
N VAL A 8 -10.95 13.81 5.34
CA VAL A 8 -9.78 14.48 5.95
C VAL A 8 -10.16 15.08 7.30
N CYS A 9 -9.34 14.84 8.31
CA CYS A 9 -9.50 15.49 9.61
C CYS A 9 -9.04 16.96 9.50
N ALA A 10 -10.00 17.89 9.45
CA ALA A 10 -9.73 19.31 9.30
C ALA A 10 -8.85 19.89 10.43
N GLY A 11 -8.90 19.32 11.64
CA GLY A 11 -8.04 19.72 12.75
C GLY A 11 -6.56 19.35 12.54
N LYS A 12 -6.27 18.30 11.73
CA LYS A 12 -4.89 17.88 11.41
C LYS A 12 -4.43 18.41 10.05
N PHE A 13 -5.32 18.43 9.07
CA PHE A 13 -5.07 18.88 7.70
C PHE A 13 -6.17 19.83 7.26
N PRO A 14 -6.12 21.11 7.68
CA PRO A 14 -7.14 22.11 7.32
C PRO A 14 -7.17 22.38 5.80
N ASP A 15 -6.05 22.22 5.11
CA ASP A 15 -5.90 22.34 3.66
C ASP A 15 -5.01 21.20 3.14
N ILE A 16 -5.58 20.02 2.93
CA ILE A 16 -4.85 18.86 2.41
C ILE A 16 -4.32 19.11 0.99
N ALA A 17 -5.09 19.77 0.13
CA ALA A 17 -4.66 20.07 -1.23
C ALA A 17 -3.47 21.04 -1.24
N GLY A 18 -3.48 22.05 -0.37
CA GLY A 18 -2.34 22.93 -0.16
C GLY A 18 -1.13 22.22 0.41
N HIS A 19 -1.35 21.24 1.31
CA HIS A 19 -0.26 20.39 1.80
C HIS A 19 0.38 19.59 0.66
N VAL A 20 -0.43 18.93 -0.17
CA VAL A 20 0.05 18.17 -1.33
C VAL A 20 0.84 19.07 -2.30
N ARG A 21 0.34 20.29 -2.61
CA ARG A 21 1.08 21.24 -3.45
C ARG A 21 2.45 21.61 -2.86
N ARG A 22 2.56 21.76 -1.54
CA ARG A 22 3.87 22.03 -0.89
C ARG A 22 4.82 20.85 -1.01
N VAL A 23 4.32 19.62 -0.91
CA VAL A 23 5.12 18.40 -1.14
C VAL A 23 5.60 18.35 -2.60
N HIS A 24 4.72 18.65 -3.55
CA HIS A 24 5.09 18.73 -4.98
C HIS A 24 6.17 19.80 -5.25
N ALA A 25 6.11 20.93 -4.55
CA ALA A 25 7.12 21.97 -4.68
C ALA A 25 8.53 21.53 -4.24
N LEU A 26 8.61 20.48 -3.42
CA LEU A 26 9.87 19.84 -3.03
C LEU A 26 10.31 18.73 -4.01
N GLY A 27 9.61 18.55 -5.13
CA GLY A 27 9.91 17.50 -6.11
C GLY A 27 9.44 16.11 -5.71
N MET A 28 8.63 16.01 -4.64
CA MET A 28 8.12 14.72 -4.15
C MET A 28 6.70 14.46 -4.64
N LYS A 29 6.31 13.20 -4.64
CA LYS A 29 4.93 12.74 -4.93
C LYS A 29 4.22 12.44 -3.62
N TYR A 30 2.87 12.45 -3.66
CA TYR A 30 2.06 12.23 -2.47
C TYR A 30 1.01 11.14 -2.70
N MET A 31 1.02 10.13 -1.85
CA MET A 31 0.08 9.02 -1.87
C MET A 31 -0.68 8.93 -0.55
N LEU A 32 -1.92 8.44 -0.59
CA LEU A 32 -2.69 8.12 0.61
C LEU A 32 -2.99 6.63 0.68
N TRP A 33 -3.04 6.14 1.92
CA TRP A 33 -3.41 4.77 2.24
C TRP A 33 -4.92 4.64 2.48
N TYR A 34 -5.50 3.55 1.96
CA TYR A 34 -6.90 3.17 2.17
C TYR A 34 -7.00 1.68 2.48
N SER A 35 -7.74 1.32 3.54
CA SER A 35 -8.18 -0.05 3.75
C SER A 35 -9.46 -0.27 2.93
N VAL A 36 -9.33 -0.93 1.79
CA VAL A 36 -10.39 -1.00 0.79
C VAL A 36 -11.69 -1.58 1.32
N PRO A 37 -11.71 -2.75 2.01
CA PRO A 37 -12.94 -3.44 2.35
C PRO A 37 -13.61 -2.95 3.63
N PHE A 38 -12.90 -2.18 4.48
CA PHE A 38 -13.39 -1.91 5.83
C PHE A 38 -14.25 -0.65 5.95
N ILE A 39 -15.34 -0.78 6.71
CA ILE A 39 -16.15 0.33 7.18
C ILE A 39 -16.31 0.24 8.71
N GLY A 40 -15.87 1.28 9.43
CA GLY A 40 -15.99 1.35 10.89
C GLY A 40 -17.43 1.54 11.34
N TYR A 41 -17.81 0.99 12.47
CA TYR A 41 -19.17 1.11 13.02
C TYR A 41 -19.56 2.56 13.34
N HIS A 42 -18.58 3.43 13.59
CA HIS A 42 -18.77 4.85 13.85
C HIS A 42 -18.69 5.74 12.59
N ALA A 43 -18.48 5.14 11.41
CA ALA A 43 -18.49 5.88 10.15
C ALA A 43 -19.90 6.41 9.85
N ALA A 44 -19.99 7.64 9.34
CA ALA A 44 -21.29 8.25 9.01
C ALA A 44 -22.05 7.44 7.94
N ASN A 45 -21.31 6.77 7.06
CA ASN A 45 -21.89 5.91 6.02
C ASN A 45 -22.19 4.47 6.49
N PHE A 46 -21.80 4.09 7.71
CA PHE A 46 -22.06 2.73 8.20
C PHE A 46 -23.55 2.32 8.14
N PRO A 47 -24.53 3.13 8.58
CA PRO A 47 -25.95 2.75 8.51
C PRO A 47 -26.43 2.44 7.08
N ARG A 48 -25.84 3.08 6.05
CA ARG A 48 -26.15 2.80 4.65
C ARG A 48 -25.74 1.40 4.22
N PHE A 49 -24.61 0.91 4.75
CA PHE A 49 -24.00 -0.34 4.34
C PHE A 49 -24.06 -1.45 5.38
N GLU A 50 -24.68 -1.23 6.53
CA GLU A 50 -24.77 -2.20 7.62
C GLU A 50 -25.32 -3.57 7.20
N LYS A 51 -26.25 -3.59 6.24
CA LYS A 51 -26.86 -4.82 5.70
C LYS A 51 -26.13 -5.36 4.47
N LYS A 52 -25.04 -4.73 4.06
CA LYS A 52 -24.24 -5.04 2.87
C LYS A 52 -22.80 -5.38 3.27
N LEU A 53 -22.67 -6.16 4.32
CA LEU A 53 -21.39 -6.63 4.83
C LEU A 53 -21.23 -8.12 4.53
N LEU A 54 -20.01 -8.52 4.15
CA LEU A 54 -19.60 -9.93 4.12
C LEU A 54 -19.54 -10.49 5.54
N ARG A 55 -18.94 -9.72 6.46
CA ARG A 55 -18.82 -10.09 7.87
C ARG A 55 -18.58 -8.86 8.75
N ARG A 56 -18.83 -9.04 10.05
CA ARG A 56 -18.48 -8.07 11.10
C ARG A 56 -17.18 -8.51 11.79
N ILE A 57 -16.38 -7.55 12.22
CA ILE A 57 -15.14 -7.76 12.99
C ILE A 57 -15.28 -6.93 14.27
N ASP A 58 -16.02 -7.45 15.24
CA ASP A 58 -16.43 -6.70 16.45
C ASP A 58 -15.23 -6.23 17.27
N ARG A 59 -14.16 -7.03 17.36
CA ARG A 59 -12.91 -6.63 18.06
C ARG A 59 -12.28 -5.34 17.51
N ASN A 60 -12.56 -5.02 16.24
CA ASN A 60 -12.02 -3.85 15.53
C ASN A 60 -13.12 -2.80 15.26
N GLU A 61 -14.34 -3.03 15.75
CA GLU A 61 -15.51 -2.18 15.53
C GLU A 61 -15.72 -1.82 14.05
N CYS A 62 -15.59 -2.80 13.16
CA CYS A 62 -15.76 -2.58 11.72
C CYS A 62 -16.44 -3.77 11.02
N GLY A 63 -16.94 -3.52 9.82
CA GLY A 63 -17.43 -4.53 8.90
C GLY A 63 -16.60 -4.59 7.63
N VAL A 64 -16.65 -5.73 6.95
CA VAL A 64 -16.10 -5.92 5.61
C VAL A 64 -17.24 -5.71 4.62
N LEU A 65 -17.13 -4.70 3.78
CA LEU A 65 -18.11 -4.38 2.74
C LEU A 65 -18.21 -5.51 1.73
N ASP A 66 -19.42 -5.77 1.24
CA ASP A 66 -19.67 -6.80 0.24
C ASP A 66 -19.61 -6.18 -1.18
N PRO A 67 -18.59 -6.50 -1.99
CA PRO A 67 -18.41 -5.93 -3.31
C PRO A 67 -19.45 -6.41 -4.33
N ARG A 68 -20.25 -7.43 -4.02
CA ARG A 68 -21.33 -7.92 -4.90
C ARG A 68 -22.46 -6.89 -5.09
N TYR A 69 -22.53 -5.89 -4.20
CA TYR A 69 -23.47 -4.78 -4.35
C TYR A 69 -22.87 -3.67 -5.23
N PRO A 70 -23.52 -3.27 -6.33
CA PRO A 70 -23.00 -2.23 -7.22
C PRO A 70 -22.84 -0.86 -6.54
N ASP A 71 -23.70 -0.53 -5.59
CA ASP A 71 -23.61 0.74 -4.85
C ASP A 71 -22.47 0.76 -3.82
N VAL A 72 -22.04 -0.41 -3.31
CA VAL A 72 -20.82 -0.53 -2.50
C VAL A 72 -19.58 -0.24 -3.37
N ARG A 73 -19.50 -0.85 -4.56
CA ARG A 73 -18.40 -0.58 -5.48
C ARG A 73 -18.38 0.89 -5.91
N ALA A 74 -19.53 1.44 -6.29
CA ALA A 74 -19.64 2.85 -6.66
C ALA A 74 -19.20 3.81 -5.53
N TYR A 75 -19.51 3.47 -4.29
CA TYR A 75 -19.10 4.22 -3.11
C TYR A 75 -17.58 4.25 -2.95
N LEU A 76 -16.94 3.09 -3.01
CA LEU A 76 -15.48 2.97 -2.88
C LEU A 76 -14.75 3.71 -4.01
N ILE A 77 -15.20 3.52 -5.25
CA ILE A 77 -14.65 4.23 -6.42
C ILE A 77 -14.76 5.75 -6.22
N GLY A 78 -15.93 6.23 -5.78
CA GLY A 78 -16.16 7.66 -5.54
C GLY A 78 -15.21 8.27 -4.52
N ILE A 79 -14.86 7.53 -3.46
CA ILE A 79 -13.85 7.96 -2.46
C ILE A 79 -12.49 8.18 -3.13
N TYR A 80 -12.04 7.21 -3.93
CA TYR A 80 -10.72 7.27 -4.55
C TYR A 80 -10.64 8.33 -5.65
N GLU A 81 -11.67 8.44 -6.50
CA GLU A 81 -11.76 9.52 -7.49
C GLU A 81 -11.73 10.90 -6.83
N HIS A 82 -12.53 11.08 -5.76
CA HIS A 82 -12.54 12.32 -5.01
C HIS A 82 -11.16 12.67 -4.46
N ALA A 83 -10.47 11.72 -3.85
CA ALA A 83 -9.16 11.95 -3.27
C ALA A 83 -8.12 12.36 -4.33
N VAL A 84 -8.09 11.69 -5.47
CA VAL A 84 -7.17 12.03 -6.56
C VAL A 84 -7.50 13.40 -7.15
N ARG A 85 -8.77 13.72 -7.40
CA ARG A 85 -9.18 15.00 -8.00
C ARG A 85 -9.06 16.17 -7.04
N ALA A 86 -9.62 16.02 -5.83
CA ALA A 86 -9.74 17.13 -4.88
C ALA A 86 -8.44 17.44 -4.15
N TYR A 87 -7.63 16.42 -3.86
CA TYR A 87 -6.38 16.60 -3.11
C TYR A 87 -5.15 16.68 -4.03
N GLY A 88 -5.28 16.26 -5.30
CA GLY A 88 -4.18 16.26 -6.26
C GLY A 88 -3.19 15.13 -6.03
N LEU A 89 -3.65 13.98 -5.53
CA LEU A 89 -2.79 12.84 -5.21
C LEU A 89 -2.11 12.26 -6.45
N ASP A 90 -0.88 11.78 -6.27
CA ASP A 90 -0.13 11.07 -7.31
C ASP A 90 -0.38 9.56 -7.27
N GLY A 91 -0.91 9.05 -6.16
CA GLY A 91 -1.18 7.64 -6.03
C GLY A 91 -1.95 7.27 -4.78
N LEU A 92 -2.28 5.99 -4.70
CA LEU A 92 -3.00 5.38 -3.60
C LEU A 92 -2.33 4.06 -3.20
N LYS A 93 -2.25 3.78 -1.91
CA LYS A 93 -2.02 2.44 -1.41
C LYS A 93 -3.36 1.82 -1.06
N LEU A 94 -3.75 0.78 -1.79
CA LEU A 94 -5.02 0.06 -1.64
C LEU A 94 -4.76 -1.26 -0.90
N ASP A 95 -5.16 -1.29 0.36
CA ASP A 95 -4.80 -2.36 1.28
C ASP A 95 -5.97 -3.27 1.63
N PHE A 96 -5.67 -4.48 2.13
CA PHE A 96 -6.61 -5.47 2.62
C PHE A 96 -7.57 -6.06 1.58
N ILE A 97 -7.21 -6.07 0.30
CA ILE A 97 -8.05 -6.64 -0.76
C ILE A 97 -8.27 -8.15 -0.54
N ASP A 98 -7.32 -8.82 0.10
CA ASP A 98 -7.41 -10.22 0.54
C ASP A 98 -8.55 -10.48 1.53
N GLN A 99 -9.14 -9.44 2.12
CA GLN A 99 -10.28 -9.58 3.02
C GLN A 99 -11.62 -9.74 2.29
N PHE A 100 -11.65 -9.58 0.97
CA PHE A 100 -12.78 -9.98 0.13
C PHE A 100 -12.79 -11.50 -0.06
N GLU A 101 -13.07 -12.22 1.00
CA GLU A 101 -13.15 -13.67 1.02
C GLU A 101 -14.61 -14.13 0.89
N ASP A 102 -14.83 -15.27 0.22
CA ASP A 102 -16.14 -15.91 0.23
C ASP A 102 -16.52 -16.27 1.66
N VAL A 103 -17.71 -15.81 2.05
CA VAL A 103 -18.34 -16.26 3.28
C VAL A 103 -19.24 -17.44 2.91
N GLU A 104 -18.91 -18.64 3.37
CA GLU A 104 -19.82 -19.79 3.27
C GLU A 104 -21.21 -19.33 3.77
N GLN A 105 -22.23 -19.49 2.92
CA GLN A 105 -23.63 -19.18 3.22
C GLN A 105 -24.06 -17.71 3.14
N ALA A 106 -23.30 -16.77 2.58
CA ALA A 106 -23.86 -15.45 2.31
C ALA A 106 -24.91 -15.56 1.18
N PRO A 107 -26.22 -15.47 1.49
CA PRO A 107 -27.27 -15.67 0.49
C PRO A 107 -27.19 -14.59 -0.58
N LEU A 108 -27.43 -14.98 -1.84
CA LEU A 108 -27.64 -14.02 -2.91
C LEU A 108 -28.89 -13.19 -2.59
N ARG A 109 -28.77 -11.89 -2.76
CA ARG A 109 -29.88 -10.95 -2.62
C ARG A 109 -30.19 -10.31 -3.98
N PRO A 110 -31.45 -9.88 -4.21
CA PRO A 110 -31.85 -9.30 -5.50
C PRO A 110 -31.05 -8.07 -5.92
N GLU A 111 -30.46 -7.33 -4.96
CA GLU A 111 -29.70 -6.12 -5.22
C GLU A 111 -28.23 -6.40 -5.61
N MET A 112 -27.80 -7.66 -5.55
CA MET A 112 -26.47 -8.10 -5.97
C MET A 112 -26.46 -8.40 -7.46
N ASP A 113 -25.39 -7.98 -8.14
CA ASP A 113 -25.16 -8.27 -9.57
C ASP A 113 -24.09 -9.35 -9.80
N TYR A 114 -23.43 -9.81 -8.76
CA TYR A 114 -22.47 -10.94 -8.77
C TYR A 114 -22.86 -12.00 -7.75
N ALA A 115 -22.64 -13.25 -8.11
CA ALA A 115 -22.78 -14.38 -7.18
C ALA A 115 -21.49 -14.61 -6.37
N CYS A 116 -20.34 -14.42 -7.01
CA CYS A 116 -19.02 -14.67 -6.46
C CYS A 116 -18.39 -13.37 -5.94
N VAL A 117 -17.84 -13.41 -4.72
CA VAL A 117 -17.19 -12.26 -4.09
C VAL A 117 -15.92 -11.89 -4.85
N GLN A 118 -15.14 -12.88 -5.29
CA GLN A 118 -13.88 -12.65 -6.01
C GLN A 118 -14.12 -11.97 -7.37
N GLU A 119 -15.14 -12.39 -8.12
CA GLU A 119 -15.52 -11.75 -9.39
C GLU A 119 -15.95 -10.29 -9.17
N ALA A 120 -16.71 -10.04 -8.10
CA ALA A 120 -17.13 -8.69 -7.74
C ALA A 120 -15.94 -7.82 -7.28
N ALA A 121 -14.98 -8.40 -6.55
CA ALA A 121 -13.75 -7.73 -6.15
C ALA A 121 -12.86 -7.41 -7.37
N GLU A 122 -12.72 -8.36 -8.30
CA GLU A 122 -12.02 -8.11 -9.56
C GLU A 122 -12.70 -6.99 -10.37
N ARG A 123 -14.02 -6.99 -10.43
CA ARG A 123 -14.79 -5.92 -11.07
C ARG A 123 -14.53 -4.57 -10.40
N LEU A 124 -14.56 -4.51 -9.08
CA LEU A 124 -14.22 -3.30 -8.32
C LEU A 124 -12.83 -2.79 -8.69
N MET A 125 -11.82 -3.67 -8.71
CA MET A 125 -10.44 -3.28 -9.00
C MET A 125 -10.25 -2.82 -10.45
N ASN A 126 -10.93 -3.44 -11.42
CA ASN A 126 -10.96 -2.98 -12.82
C ASN A 126 -11.55 -1.57 -12.91
N ASP A 127 -12.72 -1.34 -12.31
CA ASP A 127 -13.41 -0.05 -12.35
C ASP A 127 -12.59 1.04 -11.65
N VAL A 128 -11.98 0.74 -10.48
CA VAL A 128 -11.07 1.66 -9.77
C VAL A 128 -9.91 2.06 -10.66
N THR A 129 -9.23 1.07 -11.24
CA THR A 129 -8.03 1.31 -12.06
C THR A 129 -8.37 2.11 -13.31
N GLU A 130 -9.44 1.77 -14.01
CA GLU A 130 -9.91 2.50 -15.20
C GLU A 130 -10.23 3.96 -14.86
N ARG A 131 -11.02 4.18 -13.81
CA ARG A 131 -11.41 5.51 -13.38
C ARG A 131 -10.24 6.38 -12.94
N LEU A 132 -9.31 5.81 -12.16
CA LEU A 132 -8.16 6.55 -11.69
C LEU A 132 -7.18 6.87 -12.83
N ARG A 133 -6.96 5.95 -13.77
CA ARG A 133 -6.13 6.20 -14.97
C ARG A 133 -6.76 7.20 -15.93
N ALA A 134 -8.08 7.27 -15.99
CA ALA A 134 -8.77 8.32 -16.76
C ALA A 134 -8.55 9.73 -16.17
N ILE A 135 -8.33 9.84 -14.86
CA ILE A 135 -8.02 11.12 -14.20
C ILE A 135 -6.52 11.43 -14.32
N ARG A 136 -5.67 10.43 -14.05
CA ARG A 136 -4.21 10.53 -14.07
C ARG A 136 -3.65 9.25 -14.69
N PRO A 137 -3.24 9.27 -15.97
CA PRO A 137 -2.74 8.06 -16.66
C PRO A 137 -1.58 7.38 -15.94
N GLU A 138 -0.72 8.15 -15.27
CA GLU A 138 0.46 7.68 -14.54
C GLU A 138 0.19 7.49 -13.04
N ILE A 139 -1.05 7.26 -12.65
CA ILE A 139 -1.42 7.05 -11.24
C ILE A 139 -0.60 5.90 -10.64
N MET A 140 -0.02 6.13 -9.47
CA MET A 140 0.68 5.11 -8.71
C MET A 140 -0.32 4.35 -7.84
N ILE A 141 -0.36 3.03 -7.96
CA ILE A 141 -1.21 2.16 -7.14
C ILE A 141 -0.33 1.10 -6.50
N GLU A 142 -0.24 1.15 -5.18
CA GLU A 142 0.54 0.21 -4.38
C GLU A 142 -0.35 -0.85 -3.74
N PHE A 143 0.09 -2.10 -3.87
CA PHE A 143 -0.41 -3.25 -3.13
C PHE A 143 0.68 -3.84 -2.24
N ARG A 144 0.32 -4.65 -1.24
CA ARG A 144 1.30 -5.34 -0.40
C ARG A 144 1.13 -6.85 -0.44
N GLN A 145 2.20 -7.58 -0.08
CA GLN A 145 2.07 -9.00 0.22
C GLN A 145 1.03 -9.18 1.37
N ARG A 146 0.22 -10.23 1.34
CA ARG A 146 0.37 -11.51 0.64
C ARG A 146 -0.50 -11.67 -0.62
N TYR A 147 -1.35 -10.72 -0.95
CA TYR A 147 -2.28 -10.85 -2.09
C TYR A 147 -1.67 -10.40 -3.44
N ILE A 148 -0.36 -10.37 -3.54
CA ILE A 148 0.34 -10.03 -4.77
C ILE A 148 0.59 -11.30 -5.59
N GLY A 149 0.24 -11.22 -6.86
CA GLY A 149 0.50 -12.23 -7.87
C GLY A 149 0.46 -11.60 -9.27
N PRO A 150 0.72 -12.38 -10.34
CA PRO A 150 0.77 -11.85 -11.71
C PRO A 150 -0.46 -11.05 -12.13
N MET A 151 -1.64 -11.41 -11.65
CA MET A 151 -2.89 -10.70 -11.93
C MET A 151 -2.91 -9.27 -11.38
N MET A 152 -2.19 -9.00 -10.29
CA MET A 152 -2.19 -7.69 -9.64
C MET A 152 -1.52 -6.60 -10.48
N HIS A 153 -0.69 -6.96 -11.47
CA HIS A 153 -0.14 -6.03 -12.45
C HIS A 153 -1.20 -5.30 -13.28
N ARG A 154 -2.39 -5.86 -13.43
CA ARG A 154 -3.51 -5.18 -14.10
C ARG A 154 -3.95 -3.94 -13.34
N PHE A 155 -3.85 -3.99 -12.01
CA PHE A 155 -4.43 -3.01 -11.10
C PHE A 155 -3.42 -2.06 -10.49
N GLY A 156 -2.15 -2.49 -10.34
CA GLY A 156 -1.11 -1.67 -9.73
C GLY A 156 0.25 -1.79 -10.38
N ASN A 157 1.13 -0.86 -10.03
CA ASN A 157 2.49 -0.74 -10.55
C ASN A 157 3.56 -0.68 -9.46
N MET A 158 3.14 -0.80 -8.20
CA MET A 158 4.02 -0.80 -7.03
C MET A 158 3.60 -1.94 -6.09
N PHE A 159 4.56 -2.75 -5.67
CA PHE A 159 4.32 -3.88 -4.77
C PHE A 159 5.23 -3.77 -3.56
N ARG A 160 4.64 -3.68 -2.37
CA ARG A 160 5.35 -3.66 -1.11
C ARG A 160 5.42 -5.06 -0.50
N VAL A 161 6.52 -5.39 0.13
CA VAL A 161 6.64 -6.60 0.96
C VAL A 161 5.61 -6.61 2.11
N GLY A 162 5.39 -7.75 2.74
CA GLY A 162 4.55 -7.89 3.93
C GLY A 162 5.05 -7.05 5.10
N ASP A 163 4.26 -7.04 6.19
CA ASP A 163 4.66 -6.31 7.39
C ASP A 163 5.82 -7.04 8.09
N CYS A 164 6.98 -6.44 8.04
CA CYS A 164 8.24 -6.97 8.59
C CYS A 164 9.19 -5.84 9.04
N ALA A 165 8.61 -4.73 9.52
CA ALA A 165 9.36 -3.62 10.08
C ALA A 165 10.36 -4.13 11.15
N SER A 166 11.59 -3.65 11.11
CA SER A 166 12.72 -4.06 11.96
C SER A 166 13.23 -5.48 11.74
N ASP A 167 12.60 -6.31 10.91
CA ASP A 167 13.12 -7.62 10.54
C ASP A 167 13.91 -7.51 9.23
N ILE A 168 15.21 -7.32 9.37
CA ILE A 168 16.15 -7.11 8.25
C ILE A 168 16.20 -8.29 7.29
N VAL A 169 16.15 -9.51 7.82
CA VAL A 169 16.22 -10.73 7.01
C VAL A 169 14.91 -10.95 6.26
N MET A 170 13.78 -10.77 6.93
CA MET A 170 12.47 -10.92 6.29
C MET A 170 12.26 -9.87 5.20
N ASN A 171 12.70 -8.62 5.40
CA ASN A 171 12.66 -7.59 4.37
C ASN A 171 13.43 -8.05 3.12
N ARG A 172 14.65 -8.56 3.28
CA ARG A 172 15.47 -9.10 2.17
C ARG A 172 14.77 -10.23 1.44
N VAL A 173 14.31 -11.23 2.18
CA VAL A 173 13.62 -12.41 1.62
C VAL A 173 12.39 -11.99 0.83
N CYS A 174 11.54 -11.18 1.43
CA CYS A 174 10.31 -10.71 0.77
C CYS A 174 10.59 -9.83 -0.46
N ILE A 175 11.65 -9.01 -0.45
CA ILE A 175 12.08 -8.24 -1.62
C ILE A 175 12.53 -9.19 -2.74
N ALA A 176 13.34 -10.21 -2.42
CA ALA A 176 13.79 -11.19 -3.39
C ALA A 176 12.60 -11.93 -4.02
N ASP A 177 11.69 -12.44 -3.20
CA ASP A 177 10.48 -13.13 -3.66
C ASP A 177 9.62 -12.23 -4.55
N LEU A 178 9.38 -10.98 -4.14
CA LEU A 178 8.58 -10.05 -4.93
C LEU A 178 9.24 -9.69 -6.26
N ARG A 179 10.55 -9.50 -6.30
CA ARG A 179 11.26 -9.24 -7.56
C ARG A 179 11.19 -10.41 -8.53
N LEU A 180 11.21 -11.65 -8.02
CA LEU A 180 11.06 -12.84 -8.85
C LEU A 180 9.68 -12.97 -9.47
N ILE A 181 8.62 -12.53 -8.79
CA ILE A 181 7.22 -12.65 -9.26
C ILE A 181 6.63 -11.32 -9.73
N GLY A 182 7.20 -10.19 -9.34
CA GLY A 182 6.66 -8.85 -9.56
C GLY A 182 6.92 -8.27 -10.95
N GLY A 183 7.70 -8.95 -11.81
CA GLY A 183 8.01 -8.47 -13.17
C GLY A 183 8.57 -7.06 -13.16
N GLY A 184 7.97 -6.15 -13.96
CA GLY A 184 8.41 -4.76 -14.06
C GLY A 184 7.81 -3.79 -13.04
N ALA A 185 7.04 -4.26 -12.05
CA ALA A 185 6.52 -3.39 -11.00
C ALA A 185 7.63 -2.96 -10.03
N ALA A 186 7.50 -1.76 -9.46
CA ALA A 186 8.39 -1.32 -8.39
C ALA A 186 8.19 -2.19 -7.15
N THR A 187 9.27 -2.80 -6.66
CA THR A 187 9.26 -3.58 -5.43
C THR A 187 9.70 -2.70 -4.27
N HIS A 188 8.82 -2.49 -3.29
CA HIS A 188 9.07 -1.67 -2.12
C HIS A 188 9.41 -2.53 -0.90
N SER A 189 10.39 -2.10 -0.11
CA SER A 189 10.62 -2.64 1.23
C SER A 189 9.42 -2.38 2.14
N ASP A 190 9.33 -3.07 3.28
CA ASP A 190 8.57 -2.52 4.40
C ASP A 190 9.25 -1.27 4.94
N MET A 191 8.53 -0.49 5.71
CA MET A 191 9.03 0.76 6.28
C MET A 191 10.12 0.47 7.30
N LEU A 192 11.36 0.84 6.98
CA LEU A 192 12.51 0.67 7.86
C LEU A 192 12.35 1.53 9.11
N THR A 193 12.59 0.90 10.24
CA THR A 193 12.60 1.56 11.55
C THR A 193 13.65 0.91 12.43
N TRP A 194 14.34 1.71 13.23
CA TRP A 194 15.31 1.28 14.22
C TRP A 194 15.30 2.20 15.43
N ASN A 195 15.90 1.74 16.52
CA ASN A 195 16.05 2.55 17.72
C ASN A 195 17.24 3.50 17.56
N ASN A 196 17.08 4.77 17.92
CA ASN A 196 18.15 5.77 17.87
C ASN A 196 19.35 5.45 18.77
N GLY A 197 19.20 4.53 19.72
CA GLY A 197 20.28 4.03 20.58
C GLY A 197 21.05 2.82 20.04
N GLU A 198 20.65 2.27 18.89
CA GLU A 198 21.37 1.18 18.22
C GLU A 198 22.71 1.68 17.63
N SER A 199 23.61 0.74 17.31
CA SER A 199 24.83 1.07 16.59
C SER A 199 24.52 1.57 15.17
N VAL A 200 25.42 2.35 14.60
CA VAL A 200 25.27 2.83 13.21
C VAL A 200 25.29 1.66 12.23
N GLU A 201 26.06 0.63 12.55
CA GLU A 201 26.20 -0.59 11.77
C GLU A 201 24.90 -1.39 11.74
N ASP A 202 24.24 -1.56 12.89
CA ASP A 202 22.95 -2.25 12.98
C ASP A 202 21.87 -1.49 12.19
N ALA A 203 21.82 -0.17 12.33
CA ALA A 203 20.92 0.67 11.54
C ALA A 203 21.20 0.58 10.02
N ALA A 204 22.50 0.50 9.63
CA ALA A 204 22.88 0.33 8.24
C ALA A 204 22.41 -1.01 7.64
N LEU A 205 22.39 -2.08 8.44
CA LEU A 205 21.90 -3.39 7.99
C LEU A 205 20.42 -3.35 7.54
N GLN A 206 19.59 -2.48 8.14
CA GLN A 206 18.21 -2.27 7.70
C GLN A 206 18.17 -1.82 6.23
N ILE A 207 19.00 -0.83 5.88
CA ILE A 207 19.08 -0.28 4.53
C ILE A 207 19.70 -1.30 3.56
N LEU A 208 20.81 -1.91 3.94
CA LEU A 208 21.54 -2.86 3.10
C LEU A 208 20.69 -4.08 2.71
N ASN A 209 19.92 -4.63 3.64
CA ASN A 209 19.03 -5.75 3.34
C ASN A 209 17.81 -5.36 2.48
N SER A 210 17.56 -4.06 2.30
CA SER A 210 16.48 -3.54 1.46
C SER A 210 16.94 -2.88 0.17
N ILE A 211 18.26 -2.88 -0.11
CA ILE A 211 18.86 -2.08 -1.18
C ILE A 211 18.46 -2.52 -2.61
N PHE A 212 18.03 -3.77 -2.77
CA PHE A 212 17.49 -4.31 -4.02
C PHE A 212 16.00 -4.04 -4.22
N GLY A 213 15.40 -3.25 -3.34
CA GLY A 213 14.04 -2.71 -3.47
C GLY A 213 14.04 -1.20 -3.31
N VAL A 214 12.88 -0.59 -3.51
CA VAL A 214 12.68 0.83 -3.18
C VAL A 214 12.59 0.93 -1.66
N ILE A 215 13.52 1.67 -1.07
CA ILE A 215 13.68 1.79 0.38
C ILE A 215 12.61 2.74 0.93
N GLN A 216 11.83 2.27 1.90
CA GLN A 216 10.84 3.07 2.62
C GLN A 216 11.29 3.28 4.08
N PHE A 217 11.04 4.46 4.63
CA PHE A 217 11.38 4.80 6.01
C PHE A 217 10.16 5.19 6.84
N SER A 218 10.19 4.79 8.13
CA SER A 218 9.28 5.25 9.15
C SER A 218 10.08 5.73 10.38
N GLN A 219 10.90 6.77 10.17
CA GLN A 219 11.75 7.37 11.21
C GLN A 219 11.39 8.85 11.40
N ILE A 220 11.53 9.31 12.64
CA ILE A 220 11.42 10.74 12.96
C ILE A 220 12.80 11.36 12.70
N ILE A 221 12.98 11.92 11.50
CA ILE A 221 14.29 12.40 11.00
C ILE A 221 14.90 13.43 11.95
N GLU A 222 14.07 14.32 12.53
CA GLU A 222 14.50 15.37 13.46
C GLU A 222 15.06 14.82 14.78
N GLN A 223 14.77 13.57 15.09
CA GLN A 223 15.25 12.90 16.33
C GLN A 223 16.40 11.93 16.06
N MET A 224 16.79 11.74 14.80
CA MET A 224 17.88 10.83 14.47
C MET A 224 19.23 11.40 14.92
N PRO A 225 20.11 10.56 15.52
CA PRO A 225 21.51 10.95 15.78
C PRO A 225 22.22 11.34 14.49
N GLU A 226 23.16 12.30 14.58
CA GLU A 226 23.91 12.78 13.41
C GLU A 226 24.68 11.65 12.68
N SER A 227 25.16 10.67 13.43
CA SER A 227 25.81 9.47 12.86
C SER A 227 24.85 8.66 11.98
N HIS A 228 23.62 8.45 12.44
CA HIS A 228 22.57 7.76 11.67
C HIS A 228 22.12 8.56 10.45
N LEU A 229 22.00 9.90 10.58
CA LEU A 229 21.67 10.77 9.44
C LEU A 229 22.75 10.69 8.34
N ARG A 230 24.05 10.73 8.72
CA ARG A 230 25.15 10.59 7.77
C ARG A 230 25.16 9.23 7.09
N MET A 231 24.99 8.16 7.85
CA MET A 231 24.89 6.79 7.34
C MET A 231 23.70 6.63 6.36
N THR A 232 22.52 7.08 6.77
CA THR A 232 21.32 7.05 5.93
C THR A 232 21.54 7.82 4.63
N ARG A 233 22.07 9.03 4.69
CA ARG A 233 22.38 9.85 3.51
C ARG A 233 23.36 9.16 2.58
N PHE A 234 24.40 8.54 3.12
CA PHE A 234 25.38 7.79 2.34
C PHE A 234 24.72 6.66 1.54
N TRP A 235 23.98 5.80 2.21
CA TRP A 235 23.36 4.63 1.57
C TRP A 235 22.23 4.99 0.59
N LEU A 236 21.46 6.04 0.88
CA LEU A 236 20.46 6.54 -0.07
C LEU A 236 21.10 7.14 -1.33
N ASN A 237 22.20 7.87 -1.18
CA ASN A 237 22.93 8.38 -2.34
C ASN A 237 23.53 7.23 -3.15
N PHE A 238 24.15 6.25 -2.49
CA PHE A 238 24.65 5.05 -3.15
C PHE A 238 23.55 4.32 -3.93
N ALA A 239 22.39 4.09 -3.31
CA ALA A 239 21.26 3.45 -3.96
C ALA A 239 20.79 4.23 -5.20
N ARG A 240 20.72 5.55 -5.11
CA ARG A 240 20.32 6.43 -6.23
C ARG A 240 21.34 6.41 -7.36
N GLU A 241 22.63 6.50 -7.06
CA GLU A 241 23.71 6.48 -8.07
C GLU A 241 23.79 5.12 -8.78
N ASN A 242 23.42 4.04 -8.11
CA ASN A 242 23.45 2.68 -8.63
C ASN A 242 22.06 2.11 -8.96
N GLU A 243 21.04 2.95 -9.06
CA GLU A 243 19.65 2.54 -9.27
C GLU A 243 19.46 1.57 -10.44
N LYS A 244 20.17 1.83 -11.56
CA LYS A 244 20.08 0.98 -12.76
C LYS A 244 20.52 -0.46 -12.49
N VAL A 245 21.56 -0.64 -11.69
CA VAL A 245 22.05 -1.97 -11.32
C VAL A 245 21.15 -2.59 -10.25
N LEU A 246 20.83 -1.85 -9.20
CA LEU A 246 20.11 -2.37 -8.05
C LEU A 246 18.66 -2.74 -8.35
N LEU A 247 17.96 -1.92 -9.16
CA LEU A 247 16.54 -2.09 -9.39
C LEU A 247 16.16 -2.60 -10.77
N TYR A 248 16.97 -2.34 -11.81
CA TYR A 248 16.59 -2.60 -13.19
C TYR A 248 17.49 -3.60 -13.94
N SER A 249 18.56 -4.09 -13.33
CA SER A 249 19.36 -5.17 -13.93
C SER A 249 18.70 -6.54 -13.70
N GLU A 250 19.25 -7.54 -14.39
CA GLU A 250 18.90 -8.94 -14.10
C GLU A 250 19.18 -9.26 -12.64
N PHE A 251 18.19 -9.84 -11.98
CA PHE A 251 18.24 -10.16 -10.56
C PHE A 251 18.26 -11.67 -10.36
N ILE A 252 19.38 -12.20 -9.86
CA ILE A 252 19.62 -13.64 -9.73
C ILE A 252 19.91 -13.97 -8.26
N PRO A 253 18.89 -13.98 -7.38
CA PRO A 253 19.08 -14.34 -5.98
C PRO A 253 19.45 -15.82 -5.86
N GLN A 254 20.44 -16.12 -5.02
CA GLN A 254 20.97 -17.47 -4.84
C GLN A 254 20.64 -18.01 -3.45
N GLU A 255 20.65 -19.33 -3.35
CA GLU A 255 20.49 -20.07 -2.10
C GLU A 255 19.25 -19.69 -1.29
N PRO A 256 18.02 -19.83 -1.86
CA PRO A 256 16.77 -19.51 -1.18
C PRO A 256 16.58 -20.26 0.14
N GLN A 257 17.13 -21.50 0.24
CA GLN A 257 17.08 -22.33 1.45
C GLN A 257 17.87 -21.69 2.62
N PHE A 258 18.80 -20.76 2.33
CA PHE A 258 19.55 -19.99 3.31
C PHE A 258 19.12 -18.51 3.35
N LEU A 259 17.90 -18.22 2.93
CA LEU A 259 17.28 -16.88 2.97
C LEU A 259 18.01 -15.85 2.08
N TYR A 260 18.44 -16.29 0.90
CA TYR A 260 19.10 -15.45 -0.10
C TYR A 260 20.32 -14.67 0.46
N PRO A 261 21.39 -15.35 0.90
CA PRO A 261 22.59 -14.66 1.40
C PRO A 261 23.36 -13.96 0.29
N VAL A 262 23.08 -14.29 -0.98
CA VAL A 262 23.67 -13.69 -2.18
C VAL A 262 22.53 -13.16 -3.07
N LEU A 263 22.61 -11.87 -3.41
CA LEU A 263 21.65 -11.16 -4.24
C LEU A 263 22.34 -10.49 -5.41
#